data_aeca221ded36fe11c572acb041bfd073
#
_entry.id   aeca221ded36fe11c572acb041bfd073
#
_cell.length_a   1.000
_cell.length_b   1.000
_cell.length_c   1.000
_cell.angle_alpha   90.00
_cell.angle_beta   90.00
_cell.angle_gamma   90.00
#
_symmetry.space_group_name_H-M   'P 1'
#
loop_
_entity.id
_entity.type
_entity.pdbx_description
1 polymer ?
#
loop_
_entity_poly.entity_id
_entity_poly.type
_entity_poly.pdbx_seq_one_letter_code
_entity_poly.pdbx_strand_id
1 'polypeptide(L)'
;MSSTIRRFVISTTTNKAHRSLAVLDLPRRINVLITYANSVVNGMTGNASFPTPSPALATVTAAITDLQVAENAAIIRTKGAAATRDSKRAVLVTLLQSLRMYVQSIADENGETAPSIIQSAAMAVKKTATRKPRVFAALAGANSGTVKIVAPSAGHRSSYDWQSSPDGKTWTDLGPTLQAKTTLTGQTPGTVLQFRYRPVLKTGATDWSAPVTFTVK
;
A
#
# COMPACT_ATOMS: atom_id res chain seq x y z
N MET A 1 -59.35 10.86 -8.15
CA MET A 1 -58.40 9.96 -7.47
C MET A 1 -57.06 10.02 -8.23
N SER A 2 -56.10 10.81 -7.74
CA SER A 2 -54.82 11.05 -8.42
C SER A 2 -53.77 10.19 -7.75
N SER A 3 -53.24 9.21 -8.49
CA SER A 3 -52.20 8.27 -8.00
C SER A 3 -50.84 8.86 -8.27
N THR A 4 -50.13 9.30 -7.21
CA THR A 4 -48.77 9.81 -7.28
C THR A 4 -47.81 8.63 -7.28
N ILE A 5 -47.25 8.31 -8.43
CA ILE A 5 -46.16 7.30 -8.56
C ILE A 5 -44.86 7.94 -8.06
N ARG A 6 -44.41 7.53 -6.90
CA ARG A 6 -43.06 7.86 -6.40
C ARG A 6 -42.02 7.05 -7.19
N ARG A 7 -41.25 7.73 -8.05
CA ARG A 7 -40.05 7.16 -8.67
C ARG A 7 -38.99 6.97 -7.59
N PHE A 8 -38.68 5.72 -7.30
CA PHE A 8 -37.52 5.34 -6.48
C PHE A 8 -36.29 5.49 -7.37
N VAL A 9 -35.47 6.52 -7.11
CA VAL A 9 -34.18 6.68 -7.75
C VAL A 9 -33.20 5.79 -6.96
N ILE A 10 -32.90 4.62 -7.52
CA ILE A 10 -31.81 3.78 -7.01
C ILE A 10 -30.51 4.48 -7.41
N SER A 11 -29.88 5.13 -6.46
CA SER A 11 -28.53 5.64 -6.62
C SER A 11 -27.56 4.44 -6.68
N THR A 12 -27.24 3.98 -7.88
CA THR A 12 -26.16 3.02 -8.08
C THR A 12 -24.83 3.73 -7.82
N THR A 13 -24.34 3.59 -6.60
CA THR A 13 -22.95 3.94 -6.30
C THR A 13 -22.07 3.00 -7.12
N THR A 14 -21.58 3.45 -8.25
CA THR A 14 -20.56 2.75 -9.04
C THR A 14 -19.30 2.70 -8.17
N ASN A 15 -19.17 1.61 -7.44
CA ASN A 15 -17.93 1.28 -6.76
C ASN A 15 -16.90 1.03 -7.87
N LYS A 16 -16.02 2.02 -8.13
CA LYS A 16 -14.96 1.91 -9.13
C LYS A 16 -14.08 0.73 -8.70
N ALA A 17 -14.26 -0.41 -9.36
CA ALA A 17 -13.52 -1.63 -9.07
C ALA A 17 -12.02 -1.30 -9.07
N HIS A 18 -11.37 -1.54 -7.94
CA HIS A 18 -9.95 -1.24 -7.79
C HIS A 18 -9.18 -2.23 -8.66
N ARG A 19 -8.43 -1.72 -9.65
CA ARG A 19 -7.61 -2.53 -10.56
C ARG A 19 -6.66 -3.43 -9.75
N SER A 20 -6.79 -4.74 -9.90
CA SER A 20 -5.90 -5.72 -9.29
C SER A 20 -4.61 -5.82 -10.09
N LEU A 21 -3.47 -5.73 -9.42
CA LEU A 21 -2.16 -5.77 -10.06
C LEU A 21 -1.43 -7.07 -9.71
N ALA A 22 -0.96 -7.77 -10.74
CA ALA A 22 -0.11 -8.95 -10.59
C ALA A 22 1.31 -8.54 -10.16
N VAL A 23 1.83 -9.24 -9.16
CA VAL A 23 3.19 -9.02 -8.61
C VAL A 23 3.94 -10.34 -8.61
N LEU A 24 5.20 -10.30 -9.05
CA LEU A 24 6.16 -11.38 -8.91
C LEU A 24 6.88 -11.22 -7.57
N ASP A 25 6.86 -12.26 -6.76
CA ASP A 25 7.73 -12.36 -5.59
C ASP A 25 9.02 -13.07 -6.01
N LEU A 26 10.00 -12.30 -6.48
CA LEU A 26 11.26 -12.83 -7.04
C LEU A 26 12.29 -13.05 -5.92
N PRO A 27 12.54 -14.30 -5.51
CA PRO A 27 13.50 -14.60 -4.47
C PRO A 27 14.94 -14.29 -4.89
N ARG A 28 15.77 -13.94 -3.92
CA ARG A 28 17.22 -13.72 -4.17
C ARG A 28 17.98 -15.03 -4.35
N ARG A 29 17.59 -16.10 -3.62
CA ARG A 29 18.21 -17.42 -3.69
C ARG A 29 17.80 -18.15 -4.95
N ILE A 30 18.74 -18.70 -5.68
CA ILE A 30 18.52 -19.32 -7.00
C ILE A 30 17.58 -20.52 -6.89
N ASN A 31 17.80 -21.44 -5.94
CA ASN A 31 16.94 -22.61 -5.76
C ASN A 31 15.47 -22.23 -5.47
N VAL A 32 15.25 -21.18 -4.66
CA VAL A 32 13.90 -20.70 -4.34
C VAL A 32 13.29 -20.02 -5.57
N LEU A 33 14.09 -19.29 -6.37
CA LEU A 33 13.62 -18.70 -7.63
C LEU A 33 13.19 -19.78 -8.63
N ILE A 34 13.95 -20.86 -8.76
CA ILE A 34 13.63 -22.01 -9.62
C ILE A 34 12.31 -22.64 -9.16
N THR A 35 12.14 -22.90 -7.85
CA THR A 35 10.89 -23.42 -7.30
C THR A 35 9.71 -22.50 -7.60
N TYR A 36 9.88 -21.20 -7.43
CA TYR A 36 8.86 -20.21 -7.74
C TYR A 36 8.52 -20.16 -9.23
N ALA A 37 9.54 -20.19 -10.13
CA ALA A 37 9.31 -20.23 -11.56
C ALA A 37 8.55 -21.48 -12.00
N ASN A 38 8.88 -22.64 -11.43
CA ASN A 38 8.13 -23.88 -11.67
C ASN A 38 6.68 -23.76 -11.19
N SER A 39 6.40 -23.14 -10.06
CA SER A 39 5.02 -22.95 -9.59
C SER A 39 4.21 -22.06 -10.55
N VAL A 40 4.83 -21.04 -11.14
CA VAL A 40 4.18 -20.19 -12.15
C VAL A 40 3.88 -20.99 -13.43
N VAL A 41 4.85 -21.75 -13.94
CA VAL A 41 4.66 -22.60 -15.12
C VAL A 41 3.54 -23.60 -14.89
N ASN A 42 3.55 -24.30 -13.74
CA ASN A 42 2.52 -25.29 -13.39
C ASN A 42 1.12 -24.66 -13.24
N GLY A 43 1.03 -23.48 -12.62
CA GLY A 43 -0.23 -22.76 -12.46
C GLY A 43 -0.86 -22.29 -13.79
N MET A 44 -0.02 -22.09 -14.82
CA MET A 44 -0.48 -21.68 -16.15
C MET A 44 -0.68 -22.88 -17.11
N THR A 45 -0.04 -24.02 -16.85
CA THR A 45 -0.15 -25.19 -17.71
C THR A 45 -1.56 -25.78 -17.64
N GLY A 46 -2.23 -25.88 -18.80
CA GLY A 46 -3.61 -26.40 -18.90
C GLY A 46 -4.67 -25.51 -18.25
N ASN A 47 -4.32 -24.32 -17.83
CA ASN A 47 -5.26 -23.38 -17.23
C ASN A 47 -6.07 -22.65 -18.31
N ALA A 48 -7.41 -22.79 -18.27
CA ALA A 48 -8.31 -22.19 -19.24
C ALA A 48 -8.22 -20.66 -19.32
N SER A 49 -7.76 -20.01 -18.25
CA SER A 49 -7.54 -18.56 -18.25
C SER A 49 -6.32 -18.14 -19.09
N PHE A 50 -5.42 -19.06 -19.41
CA PHE A 50 -4.17 -18.78 -20.12
C PHE A 50 -4.00 -19.68 -21.36
N PRO A 51 -4.86 -19.55 -22.39
CA PRO A 51 -4.82 -20.45 -23.54
C PRO A 51 -3.55 -20.33 -24.39
N THR A 52 -2.97 -19.14 -24.45
CA THR A 52 -1.79 -18.82 -25.29
C THR A 52 -0.77 -17.98 -24.52
N PRO A 53 -0.04 -18.59 -23.55
CA PRO A 53 0.94 -17.84 -22.76
C PRO A 53 2.04 -17.21 -23.62
N SER A 54 2.34 -15.94 -23.36
CA SER A 54 3.42 -15.22 -24.04
C SER A 54 4.37 -14.63 -22.95
N PRO A 55 5.65 -15.10 -22.93
CA PRO A 55 6.30 -16.12 -23.76
C PRO A 55 5.74 -17.54 -23.55
N ALA A 56 6.01 -18.43 -24.50
CA ALA A 56 5.59 -19.83 -24.40
C ALA A 56 6.19 -20.49 -23.14
N LEU A 57 5.40 -21.29 -22.44
CA LEU A 57 5.83 -21.94 -21.18
C LEU A 57 7.05 -22.86 -21.40
N ALA A 58 7.16 -23.48 -22.58
CA ALA A 58 8.33 -24.29 -22.94
C ALA A 58 9.65 -23.46 -22.91
N THR A 59 9.61 -22.21 -23.38
CA THR A 59 10.78 -21.29 -23.32
C THR A 59 11.17 -20.98 -21.87
N VAL A 60 10.18 -20.78 -21.00
CA VAL A 60 10.41 -20.53 -19.58
C VAL A 60 10.98 -21.76 -18.89
N THR A 61 10.46 -22.95 -19.20
CA THR A 61 10.97 -24.23 -18.66
C THR A 61 12.41 -24.48 -19.11
N ALA A 62 12.76 -24.20 -20.37
CA ALA A 62 14.14 -24.29 -20.83
C ALA A 62 15.07 -23.32 -20.05
N ALA A 63 14.65 -22.09 -19.81
CA ALA A 63 15.43 -21.13 -19.03
C ALA A 63 15.58 -21.54 -17.55
N ILE A 64 14.59 -22.22 -16.96
CA ILE A 64 14.69 -22.81 -15.62
C ILE A 64 15.77 -23.90 -15.60
N THR A 65 15.75 -24.80 -16.58
CA THR A 65 16.76 -25.87 -16.71
C THR A 65 18.16 -25.30 -16.90
N ASP A 66 18.30 -24.30 -17.77
CA ASP A 66 19.58 -23.61 -18.00
C ASP A 66 20.15 -22.99 -16.71
N LEU A 67 19.27 -22.32 -15.93
CA LEU A 67 19.67 -21.74 -14.67
C LEU A 67 20.08 -22.81 -13.65
N GLN A 68 19.37 -23.95 -13.61
CA GLN A 68 19.70 -25.07 -12.72
C GLN A 68 21.09 -25.65 -13.05
N VAL A 69 21.41 -25.84 -14.34
CA VAL A 69 22.72 -26.30 -14.79
C VAL A 69 23.82 -25.29 -14.41
N ALA A 70 23.56 -24.00 -14.64
CA ALA A 70 24.53 -22.95 -14.30
C ALA A 70 24.75 -22.84 -12.78
N GLU A 71 23.72 -23.02 -11.96
CA GLU A 71 23.84 -23.04 -10.49
C GLU A 71 24.67 -24.23 -10.03
N ASN A 72 24.44 -25.42 -10.57
CA ASN A 72 25.26 -26.62 -10.24
C ASN A 72 26.75 -26.39 -10.57
N ALA A 73 27.06 -25.78 -11.74
CA ALA A 73 28.43 -25.42 -12.12
C ALA A 73 29.02 -24.35 -11.17
N ALA A 74 28.22 -23.40 -10.68
CA ALA A 74 28.70 -22.40 -9.72
C ALA A 74 28.98 -22.99 -8.34
N ILE A 75 28.19 -23.97 -7.89
CA ILE A 75 28.40 -24.67 -6.61
C ILE A 75 29.77 -25.41 -6.59
N ILE A 76 30.12 -26.07 -7.69
CA ILE A 76 31.45 -26.75 -7.82
C ILE A 76 32.57 -25.78 -8.16
N ARG A 77 32.33 -24.49 -8.12
CA ARG A 77 33.33 -23.39 -8.32
C ARG A 77 34.06 -23.44 -9.67
N THR A 78 33.39 -23.86 -10.74
CA THR A 78 33.94 -23.78 -12.09
C THR A 78 34.22 -22.32 -12.45
N LYS A 79 35.39 -22.07 -13.07
CA LYS A 79 35.80 -20.71 -13.47
C LYS A 79 34.75 -20.06 -14.39
N GLY A 80 34.29 -18.86 -14.05
CA GLY A 80 33.29 -18.13 -14.82
C GLY A 80 31.84 -18.57 -14.58
N ALA A 81 31.59 -19.67 -13.85
CA ALA A 81 30.22 -20.21 -13.64
C ALA A 81 29.29 -19.23 -12.91
N ALA A 82 29.84 -18.44 -11.99
CA ALA A 82 29.02 -17.42 -11.30
C ALA A 82 28.45 -16.36 -12.26
N ALA A 83 29.25 -15.86 -13.19
CA ALA A 83 28.79 -14.90 -14.20
C ALA A 83 27.75 -15.51 -15.16
N THR A 84 27.97 -16.78 -15.56
CA THR A 84 27.02 -17.53 -16.38
C THR A 84 25.69 -17.73 -15.65
N ARG A 85 25.72 -18.14 -14.38
CA ARG A 85 24.52 -18.26 -13.54
C ARG A 85 23.75 -16.94 -13.43
N ASP A 86 24.46 -15.84 -13.18
CA ASP A 86 23.82 -14.53 -13.03
C ASP A 86 23.19 -14.06 -14.35
N SER A 87 23.82 -14.34 -15.48
CA SER A 87 23.26 -14.12 -16.84
C SER A 87 21.99 -14.96 -17.04
N LYS A 88 22.01 -16.26 -16.74
CA LYS A 88 20.83 -17.15 -16.86
C LYS A 88 19.71 -16.74 -15.93
N ARG A 89 20.04 -16.28 -14.71
CA ARG A 89 19.07 -15.70 -13.79
C ARG A 89 18.38 -14.46 -14.39
N ALA A 90 19.12 -13.55 -15.03
CA ALA A 90 18.58 -12.37 -15.64
C ALA A 90 17.59 -12.72 -16.77
N VAL A 91 17.93 -13.71 -17.62
CA VAL A 91 17.06 -14.22 -18.69
C VAL A 91 15.75 -14.76 -18.09
N LEU A 92 15.81 -15.64 -17.09
CA LEU A 92 14.61 -16.18 -16.45
C LEU A 92 13.74 -15.09 -15.82
N VAL A 93 14.32 -14.12 -15.16
CA VAL A 93 13.58 -13.00 -14.56
C VAL A 93 12.86 -12.18 -15.65
N THR A 94 13.50 -11.92 -16.77
CA THR A 94 12.89 -11.22 -17.90
C THR A 94 11.69 -11.99 -18.47
N LEU A 95 11.82 -13.31 -18.64
CA LEU A 95 10.72 -14.16 -19.08
C LEU A 95 9.54 -14.17 -18.09
N LEU A 96 9.81 -14.27 -16.79
CA LEU A 96 8.78 -14.17 -15.77
C LEU A 96 8.09 -12.81 -15.76
N GLN A 97 8.82 -11.71 -15.99
CA GLN A 97 8.24 -10.38 -16.11
C GLN A 97 7.31 -10.27 -17.34
N SER A 98 7.70 -10.88 -18.46
CA SER A 98 6.83 -10.95 -19.63
C SER A 98 5.57 -11.77 -19.38
N LEU A 99 5.68 -12.93 -18.71
CA LEU A 99 4.50 -13.69 -18.27
C LEU A 99 3.59 -12.88 -17.35
N ARG A 100 4.17 -12.13 -16.41
CA ARG A 100 3.38 -11.25 -15.54
C ARG A 100 2.59 -10.20 -16.34
N MET A 101 3.18 -9.64 -17.39
CA MET A 101 2.48 -8.68 -18.27
C MET A 101 1.33 -9.36 -19.02
N TYR A 102 1.53 -10.58 -19.48
CA TYR A 102 0.47 -11.37 -20.11
C TYR A 102 -0.67 -11.69 -19.12
N VAL A 103 -0.35 -12.15 -17.91
CA VAL A 103 -1.35 -12.39 -16.85
C VAL A 103 -2.09 -11.11 -16.49
N GLN A 104 -1.38 -9.96 -16.43
CA GLN A 104 -1.98 -8.67 -16.14
C GLN A 104 -2.97 -8.24 -17.24
N SER A 105 -2.65 -8.45 -18.53
CA SER A 105 -3.59 -8.09 -19.61
C SER A 105 -4.90 -8.87 -19.51
N ILE A 106 -4.82 -10.17 -19.22
CA ILE A 106 -6.03 -11.01 -19.02
C ILE A 106 -6.81 -10.57 -17.77
N ALA A 107 -6.09 -10.27 -16.67
CA ALA A 107 -6.73 -9.78 -15.45
C ALA A 107 -7.43 -8.44 -15.64
N ASP A 108 -6.87 -7.54 -16.45
CA ASP A 108 -7.46 -6.24 -16.76
C ASP A 108 -8.78 -6.36 -17.58
N GLU A 109 -8.89 -7.40 -18.41
CA GLU A 109 -10.11 -7.70 -19.17
C GLU A 109 -11.22 -8.31 -18.28
N ASN A 110 -10.86 -8.91 -17.15
CA ASN A 110 -11.75 -9.70 -16.30
C ASN A 110 -11.97 -9.07 -14.90
N GLY A 111 -12.01 -7.79 -14.78
CA GLY A 111 -12.16 -6.93 -13.60
C GLY A 111 -12.47 -7.60 -12.24
N GLU A 112 -13.66 -8.19 -12.07
CA GLU A 112 -14.08 -8.80 -10.79
C GLU A 112 -13.33 -10.10 -10.47
N THR A 113 -13.00 -10.90 -11.47
CA THR A 113 -12.29 -12.18 -11.32
C THR A 113 -10.78 -12.02 -11.41
N ALA A 114 -10.27 -10.81 -11.69
CA ALA A 114 -8.85 -10.51 -11.81
C ALA A 114 -7.98 -11.07 -10.66
N PRO A 115 -8.37 -10.95 -9.37
CA PRO A 115 -7.57 -11.52 -8.29
C PRO A 115 -7.41 -13.04 -8.39
N SER A 116 -8.50 -13.76 -8.73
CA SER A 116 -8.49 -15.23 -8.87
C SER A 116 -7.63 -15.66 -10.05
N ILE A 117 -7.72 -14.95 -11.19
CA ILE A 117 -6.90 -15.20 -12.38
C ILE A 117 -5.41 -15.03 -12.05
N ILE A 118 -5.02 -13.94 -11.38
CA ILE A 118 -3.64 -13.69 -10.99
C ILE A 118 -3.12 -14.80 -10.06
N GLN A 119 -3.93 -15.21 -9.08
CA GLN A 119 -3.56 -16.26 -8.12
C GLN A 119 -3.47 -17.64 -8.79
N SER A 120 -4.29 -17.93 -9.79
CA SER A 120 -4.22 -19.19 -10.53
C SER A 120 -2.92 -19.36 -11.32
N ALA A 121 -2.25 -18.26 -11.68
CA ALA A 121 -0.90 -18.24 -12.25
C ALA A 121 0.22 -18.32 -11.19
N ALA A 122 -0.10 -18.66 -9.94
CA ALA A 122 0.84 -18.64 -8.81
C ALA A 122 1.54 -17.27 -8.60
N MET A 123 0.90 -16.18 -9.01
CA MET A 123 1.37 -14.81 -8.79
C MET A 123 0.62 -14.16 -7.63
N ALA A 124 1.24 -13.20 -6.98
CA ALA A 124 0.61 -12.44 -5.90
C ALA A 124 -0.20 -11.26 -6.45
N VAL A 125 -1.31 -10.95 -5.78
CA VAL A 125 -2.04 -9.69 -6.01
C VAL A 125 -1.42 -8.60 -5.15
N LYS A 126 -1.13 -7.44 -5.74
CA LYS A 126 -0.59 -6.29 -5.03
C LYS A 126 -1.54 -5.88 -3.91
N LYS A 127 -1.08 -5.95 -2.67
CA LYS A 127 -1.84 -5.48 -1.52
C LYS A 127 -2.01 -3.96 -1.62
N THR A 128 -3.24 -3.49 -1.56
CA THR A 128 -3.52 -2.06 -1.40
C THR A 128 -3.09 -1.66 0.00
N ALA A 129 -2.20 -0.69 0.11
CA ALA A 129 -1.80 -0.15 1.40
C ALA A 129 -3.02 0.53 2.04
N THR A 130 -3.58 -0.09 3.05
CA THR A 130 -4.64 0.52 3.87
C THR A 130 -3.97 1.57 4.74
N ARG A 131 -4.08 2.84 4.35
CA ARG A 131 -3.59 3.94 5.18
C ARG A 131 -4.48 4.01 6.42
N LYS A 132 -3.92 3.73 7.58
CA LYS A 132 -4.65 3.95 8.85
C LYS A 132 -5.05 5.43 8.94
N PRO A 133 -6.32 5.75 9.20
CA PRO A 133 -6.75 7.12 9.41
C PRO A 133 -5.90 7.74 10.53
N ARG A 134 -5.48 8.97 10.36
CA ARG A 134 -4.83 9.69 11.45
C ARG A 134 -5.88 9.97 12.52
N VAL A 135 -5.54 9.68 13.75
CA VAL A 135 -6.33 10.02 14.93
C VAL A 135 -5.75 11.28 15.54
N PHE A 136 -6.59 12.09 16.19
CA PHE A 136 -6.11 13.23 16.96
C PHE A 136 -5.23 12.74 18.11
N ALA A 137 -3.99 13.22 18.15
CA ALA A 137 -3.01 12.80 19.15
C ALA A 137 -2.00 13.91 19.45
N ALA A 138 -1.56 13.96 20.71
CA ALA A 138 -0.38 14.69 21.14
C ALA A 138 0.77 13.69 21.32
N LEU A 139 1.94 13.99 20.80
CA LEU A 139 3.12 13.14 20.78
C LEU A 139 4.33 13.92 21.32
N ALA A 140 5.32 13.23 21.87
CA ALA A 140 6.60 13.84 22.20
C ALA A 140 7.26 14.42 20.93
N GLY A 141 7.80 15.61 21.01
CA GLY A 141 8.63 16.20 19.98
C GLY A 141 10.03 15.62 19.96
N ALA A 142 10.90 16.21 19.12
CA ALA A 142 12.30 15.78 19.00
C ALA A 142 13.14 16.15 20.24
N ASN A 143 12.79 17.24 20.90
CA ASN A 143 13.51 17.75 22.08
C ASN A 143 12.59 17.72 23.31
N SER A 144 13.18 17.59 24.50
CA SER A 144 12.45 17.70 25.76
C SER A 144 11.71 19.04 25.86
N GLY A 145 10.53 19.04 26.44
CA GLY A 145 9.67 20.23 26.49
C GLY A 145 8.95 20.57 25.18
N THR A 146 9.03 19.68 24.16
CA THR A 146 8.35 19.87 22.88
C THR A 146 7.22 18.87 22.72
N VAL A 147 6.03 19.36 22.35
CA VAL A 147 4.84 18.52 22.06
C VAL A 147 4.41 18.72 20.61
N LYS A 148 4.33 17.62 19.86
CA LYS A 148 3.79 17.60 18.49
C LYS A 148 2.33 17.18 18.52
N ILE A 149 1.45 18.01 18.02
CA ILE A 149 0.02 17.77 17.97
C ILE A 149 -0.35 17.47 16.53
N VAL A 150 -1.12 16.39 16.31
CA VAL A 150 -1.51 15.91 14.96
C VAL A 150 -3.00 15.63 14.95
N ALA A 151 -3.72 16.17 13.96
CA ALA A 151 -5.13 15.93 13.74
C ALA A 151 -5.39 15.13 12.46
N PRO A 152 -6.55 14.50 12.30
CA PRO A 152 -7.00 13.98 11.03
C PRO A 152 -7.16 15.11 10.00
N SER A 153 -7.00 14.79 8.72
CA SER A 153 -7.23 15.75 7.65
C SER A 153 -8.72 16.00 7.48
N ALA A 154 -9.11 17.27 7.51
CA ALA A 154 -10.51 17.69 7.28
C ALA A 154 -10.85 17.92 5.80
N GLY A 155 -9.94 17.59 4.87
CA GLY A 155 -10.13 17.73 3.43
C GLY A 155 -9.24 18.80 2.80
N HIS A 156 -9.54 19.15 1.53
CA HIS A 156 -8.81 20.16 0.79
C HIS A 156 -9.16 21.58 1.27
N ARG A 157 -8.17 22.47 1.34
CA ARG A 157 -8.34 23.88 1.69
C ARG A 157 -8.94 24.10 3.07
N SER A 158 -8.44 23.40 4.08
CA SER A 158 -8.76 23.58 5.48
C SER A 158 -7.57 24.18 6.25
N SER A 159 -7.83 25.06 7.20
CA SER A 159 -6.90 25.44 8.25
C SER A 159 -7.35 24.83 9.57
N TYR A 160 -6.50 24.90 10.57
CA TYR A 160 -6.74 24.28 11.88
C TYR A 160 -6.44 25.28 12.98
N ASP A 161 -7.39 25.50 13.87
CA ASP A 161 -7.18 26.21 15.12
C ASP A 161 -6.84 25.19 16.21
N TRP A 162 -5.94 25.57 17.10
CA TRP A 162 -5.41 24.72 18.14
C TRP A 162 -5.48 25.43 19.48
N GLN A 163 -5.82 24.70 20.51
CA GLN A 163 -5.80 25.21 21.90
C GLN A 163 -5.12 24.21 22.82
N SER A 164 -4.46 24.72 23.86
CA SER A 164 -3.95 23.97 24.98
C SER A 164 -4.56 24.43 26.28
N SER A 165 -4.61 23.55 27.26
CA SER A 165 -5.11 23.84 28.60
C SER A 165 -4.35 23.02 29.63
N PRO A 166 -3.97 23.58 30.78
CA PRO A 166 -3.40 22.82 31.91
C PRO A 166 -4.47 22.16 32.78
N ASP A 167 -5.71 22.66 32.78
CA ASP A 167 -6.79 22.31 33.69
C ASP A 167 -8.07 21.80 32.99
N GLY A 168 -8.09 21.81 31.65
CA GLY A 168 -9.28 21.46 30.84
C GLY A 168 -10.40 22.49 30.87
N LYS A 169 -10.23 23.62 31.58
CA LYS A 169 -11.22 24.68 31.72
C LYS A 169 -10.77 25.97 31.00
N THR A 170 -9.55 26.39 31.25
CA THR A 170 -8.95 27.59 30.65
C THR A 170 -8.17 27.18 29.40
N TRP A 171 -8.58 27.67 28.23
CA TRP A 171 -7.98 27.33 26.95
C TRP A 171 -7.18 28.50 26.35
N THR A 172 -5.93 28.20 25.98
CA THR A 172 -5.01 29.16 25.35
C THR A 172 -4.83 28.80 23.89
N ASP A 173 -4.98 29.78 22.99
CA ASP A 173 -4.76 29.58 21.54
C ASP A 173 -3.29 29.38 21.22
N LEU A 174 -3.00 28.41 20.33
CA LEU A 174 -1.66 28.11 19.84
C LEU A 174 -1.38 28.70 18.45
N GLY A 175 -2.34 29.46 17.91
CA GLY A 175 -2.31 29.98 16.55
C GLY A 175 -2.76 28.98 15.48
N PRO A 176 -3.31 29.49 14.37
CA PRO A 176 -3.83 28.66 13.28
C PRO A 176 -2.70 28.07 12.41
N THR A 177 -2.92 26.92 11.82
CA THR A 177 -2.02 26.29 10.85
C THR A 177 -2.77 25.83 9.61
N LEU A 178 -2.10 25.82 8.45
CA LEU A 178 -2.63 25.24 7.21
C LEU A 178 -2.46 23.72 7.15
N GLN A 179 -1.65 23.16 8.04
CA GLN A 179 -1.41 21.72 8.12
C GLN A 179 -2.14 21.14 9.33
N ALA A 180 -2.63 19.91 9.22
CA ALA A 180 -3.27 19.16 10.32
C ALA A 180 -2.24 18.73 11.39
N LYS A 181 -1.32 19.63 11.74
CA LYS A 181 -0.30 19.45 12.79
C LYS A 181 0.23 20.80 13.25
N THR A 182 0.59 20.85 14.52
CA THR A 182 1.34 21.97 15.12
C THR A 182 2.36 21.45 16.11
N THR A 183 3.28 22.30 16.55
CA THR A 183 4.30 21.96 17.54
C THR A 183 4.32 23.04 18.60
N LEU A 184 4.20 22.66 19.86
CA LEU A 184 4.34 23.53 21.02
C LEU A 184 5.70 23.25 21.66
N THR A 185 6.49 24.30 21.86
CA THR A 185 7.84 24.22 22.44
C THR A 185 7.92 24.95 23.80
N GLY A 186 8.99 24.73 24.55
CA GLY A 186 9.24 25.43 25.78
C GLY A 186 8.33 25.03 26.95
N GLN A 187 7.76 23.83 26.91
CA GLN A 187 6.94 23.31 28.00
C GLN A 187 7.81 22.62 29.04
N THR A 188 7.45 22.76 30.31
CA THR A 188 8.17 22.10 31.41
C THR A 188 7.92 20.58 31.36
N PRO A 189 8.96 19.75 31.30
CA PRO A 189 8.81 18.30 31.38
C PRO A 189 8.06 17.89 32.66
N GLY A 190 7.20 16.86 32.56
CA GLY A 190 6.33 16.42 33.65
C GLY A 190 4.98 17.14 33.72
N THR A 191 4.80 18.27 33.04
CA THR A 191 3.52 18.98 33.03
C THR A 191 2.48 18.21 32.21
N VAL A 192 1.27 18.11 32.73
CA VAL A 192 0.12 17.52 32.05
C VAL A 192 -0.64 18.63 31.31
N LEU A 193 -0.78 18.49 30.00
CA LEU A 193 -1.51 19.42 29.15
C LEU A 193 -2.63 18.71 28.39
N GLN A 194 -3.73 19.40 28.19
CA GLN A 194 -4.81 18.98 27.33
C GLN A 194 -4.81 19.81 26.05
N PHE A 195 -5.07 19.15 24.93
CA PHE A 195 -5.11 19.79 23.62
C PHE A 195 -6.45 19.52 22.95
N ARG A 196 -6.93 20.51 22.21
CA ARG A 196 -8.06 20.35 21.29
C ARG A 196 -7.82 21.11 20.00
N TYR A 197 -8.50 20.73 18.94
CA TYR A 197 -8.42 21.39 17.65
C TYR A 197 -9.81 21.54 17.04
N ARG A 198 -9.91 22.45 16.09
CA ARG A 198 -11.06 22.52 15.17
C ARG A 198 -10.58 22.83 13.76
N PRO A 199 -11.10 22.14 12.74
CA PRO A 199 -10.90 22.56 11.36
C PRO A 199 -11.71 23.80 11.03
N VAL A 200 -11.11 24.70 10.25
CA VAL A 200 -11.78 25.83 9.63
C VAL A 200 -11.88 25.54 8.14
N LEU A 201 -13.10 25.33 7.67
CA LEU A 201 -13.44 25.00 6.29
C LEU A 201 -13.89 26.26 5.55
N LYS A 202 -14.10 26.16 4.23
CA LYS A 202 -14.68 27.26 3.44
C LYS A 202 -16.06 27.71 3.97
N THR A 203 -16.80 26.81 4.61
CA THR A 203 -18.13 27.06 5.20
C THR A 203 -18.07 27.68 6.60
N GLY A 204 -16.86 27.81 7.18
CA GLY A 204 -16.64 28.33 8.53
C GLY A 204 -15.90 27.34 9.44
N ALA A 205 -15.67 27.77 10.69
CA ALA A 205 -15.09 26.94 11.74
C ALA A 205 -16.08 25.86 12.20
N THR A 206 -15.58 24.64 12.40
CA THR A 206 -16.37 23.56 13.00
C THR A 206 -16.32 23.61 14.53
N ASP A 207 -17.01 22.68 15.19
CA ASP A 207 -16.91 22.51 16.63
C ASP A 207 -15.52 22.01 17.06
N TRP A 208 -15.16 22.24 18.31
CA TRP A 208 -13.93 21.75 18.91
C TRP A 208 -13.97 20.23 19.09
N SER A 209 -12.84 19.61 18.81
CA SER A 209 -12.66 18.17 19.08
C SER A 209 -12.75 17.85 20.58
N ALA A 210 -13.01 16.58 20.92
CA ALA A 210 -12.73 16.09 22.26
C ALA A 210 -11.25 16.32 22.61
N PRO A 211 -10.92 16.73 23.85
CA PRO A 211 -9.54 16.98 24.26
C PRO A 211 -8.72 15.70 24.38
N VAL A 212 -7.42 15.79 24.10
CA VAL A 212 -6.43 14.74 24.33
C VAL A 212 -5.44 15.22 25.38
N THR A 213 -5.22 14.39 26.39
CA THR A 213 -4.27 14.65 27.48
C THR A 213 -2.89 14.10 27.13
N PHE A 214 -1.85 14.86 27.42
CA PHE A 214 -0.46 14.48 27.20
C PHE A 214 0.44 14.98 28.34
N THR A 215 1.34 14.12 28.82
CA THR A 215 2.39 14.52 29.77
C THR A 215 3.65 14.89 28.97
N VAL A 216 4.12 16.10 29.12
CA VAL A 216 5.32 16.62 28.45
C VAL A 216 6.53 15.80 28.88
N LYS A 217 7.36 15.43 27.92
CA LYS A 217 8.58 14.64 28.14
C LYS A 217 9.83 15.49 28.00
#